data_4a48857082baecdd069e01a1f2b3ff12
#
_entry.id   4a48857082baecdd069e01a1f2b3ff12
#
_cell.length_a   1.000
_cell.length_b   1.000
_cell.length_c   1.000
_cell.angle_alpha   90.00
_cell.angle_beta   90.00
_cell.angle_gamma   90.00
#
_symmetry.space_group_name_H-M   'P 1'
#
loop_
_entity.id
_entity.type
_entity.pdbx_description
1 polymer ?
#
loop_
_entity_poly.entity_id
_entity_poly.type
_entity_poly.pdbx_seq_one_letter_code
_entity_poly.pdbx_strand_id
1 'polypeptide(L)'
;MLDAAMSELQEHGYAALTMQGIAATAGVGKQTIYRWWPSKADVVLDGLVELADKRITVPDTGSLPGDLTAFLAATFKERGQRPVLIGLMAEALLDPAFARAFRDRFLFSRRAALRGILDRAAERGEIAAGTDPELLMDIVYGVLWYRLMLDHAPLDEATGRDLTGLLIRAVS
;
A
#
# COMPACT_ATOMS: atom_id res chain seq x y z
N MET A 1 -12.07 14.96 -10.77
CA MET A 1 -12.46 14.82 -9.35
C MET A 1 -11.38 14.12 -8.54
N LEU A 2 -10.82 12.99 -8.99
CA LEU A 2 -9.69 12.34 -8.26
C LEU A 2 -8.47 13.24 -8.18
N ASP A 3 -8.09 13.92 -9.26
CA ASP A 3 -6.97 14.87 -9.25
C ASP A 3 -7.20 16.01 -8.25
N ALA A 4 -8.42 16.54 -8.16
CA ALA A 4 -8.78 17.56 -7.18
C ALA A 4 -8.66 17.04 -5.74
N ALA A 5 -9.11 15.81 -5.50
CA ALA A 5 -8.98 15.18 -4.18
C ALA A 5 -7.51 14.97 -3.80
N MET A 6 -6.67 14.54 -4.74
CA MET A 6 -5.25 14.33 -4.49
C MET A 6 -4.50 15.66 -4.30
N SER A 7 -4.90 16.74 -4.99
CA SER A 7 -4.37 18.09 -4.78
C SER A 7 -4.72 18.61 -3.37
N GLU A 8 -5.99 18.54 -2.98
CA GLU A 8 -6.45 18.91 -1.63
C GLU A 8 -5.74 18.10 -0.54
N LEU A 9 -5.55 16.79 -0.80
CA LEU A 9 -4.85 15.90 0.11
C LEU A 9 -3.38 16.30 0.31
N GLN A 10 -2.70 16.71 -0.78
CA GLN A 10 -1.31 17.15 -0.73
C GLN A 10 -1.16 18.50 0.00
N GLU A 11 -2.11 19.42 -0.20
CA GLU A 11 -2.06 20.75 0.38
C GLU A 11 -2.46 20.78 1.86
N HIS A 12 -3.50 20.05 2.22
CA HIS A 12 -4.14 20.15 3.55
C HIS A 12 -3.98 18.90 4.41
N GLY A 13 -3.55 17.79 3.85
CA GLY A 13 -3.45 16.50 4.53
C GLY A 13 -4.81 15.81 4.75
N TYR A 14 -4.76 14.52 5.11
CA TYR A 14 -5.96 13.68 5.22
C TYR A 14 -6.94 14.16 6.32
N ALA A 15 -6.43 14.68 7.44
CA ALA A 15 -7.27 15.10 8.56
C ALA A 15 -8.16 16.29 8.19
N ALA A 16 -7.61 17.27 7.46
CA ALA A 16 -8.32 18.48 7.05
C ALA A 16 -9.15 18.30 5.76
N LEU A 17 -8.93 17.22 5.02
CA LEU A 17 -9.66 16.92 3.78
C LEU A 17 -11.16 16.77 4.04
N THR A 18 -11.98 17.42 3.21
CA THR A 18 -13.44 17.33 3.28
C THR A 18 -14.05 17.09 1.90
N MET A 19 -15.22 16.44 1.86
CA MET A 19 -15.97 16.26 0.61
C MET A 19 -16.39 17.59 -0.04
N GLN A 20 -16.63 18.61 0.77
CA GLN A 20 -16.94 19.95 0.27
C GLN A 20 -15.73 20.61 -0.38
N GLY A 21 -14.52 20.51 0.23
CA GLY A 21 -13.28 21.02 -0.34
C GLY A 21 -12.99 20.35 -1.69
N ILE A 22 -13.05 19.03 -1.74
CA ILE A 22 -12.85 18.27 -2.99
C ILE A 22 -13.86 18.70 -4.07
N ALA A 23 -15.15 18.85 -3.74
CA ALA A 23 -16.17 19.28 -4.68
C ALA A 23 -15.92 20.69 -5.21
N ALA A 24 -15.52 21.62 -4.33
CA ALA A 24 -15.20 23.00 -4.70
C ALA A 24 -13.99 23.05 -5.65
N THR A 25 -12.90 22.37 -5.32
CA THR A 25 -11.68 22.29 -6.14
C THR A 25 -11.93 21.60 -7.48
N ALA A 26 -12.82 20.59 -7.49
CA ALA A 26 -13.24 19.91 -8.73
C ALA A 26 -14.24 20.71 -9.56
N GLY A 27 -14.77 21.83 -9.08
CA GLY A 27 -15.80 22.61 -9.77
C GLY A 27 -17.14 21.89 -9.92
N VAL A 28 -17.49 20.98 -9.00
CA VAL A 28 -18.73 20.18 -9.06
C VAL A 28 -19.62 20.42 -7.85
N GLY A 29 -20.92 20.15 -8.00
CA GLY A 29 -21.85 20.23 -6.89
C GLY A 29 -21.64 19.09 -5.88
N LYS A 30 -21.95 19.37 -4.59
CA LYS A 30 -21.87 18.40 -3.49
C LYS A 30 -22.61 17.08 -3.82
N GLN A 31 -23.80 17.17 -4.42
CA GLN A 31 -24.57 15.96 -4.79
C GLN A 31 -23.86 15.11 -5.83
N THR A 32 -23.09 15.72 -6.73
CA THR A 32 -22.34 15.01 -7.78
C THR A 32 -21.25 14.14 -7.17
N ILE A 33 -20.48 14.66 -6.21
CA ILE A 33 -19.40 13.90 -5.63
C ILE A 33 -19.94 12.75 -4.74
N TYR A 34 -20.98 13.01 -3.94
CA TYR A 34 -21.59 11.98 -3.07
C TYR A 34 -22.28 10.85 -3.83
N ARG A 35 -22.61 11.06 -5.12
CA ARG A 35 -23.14 9.99 -5.98
C ARG A 35 -22.10 8.93 -6.31
N TRP A 36 -20.83 9.31 -6.34
CA TRP A 36 -19.73 8.42 -6.69
C TRP A 36 -18.99 7.89 -5.46
N TRP A 37 -18.86 8.70 -4.44
CA TRP A 37 -18.11 8.37 -3.24
C TRP A 37 -18.91 8.73 -1.98
N PRO A 38 -19.22 7.72 -1.14
CA PRO A 38 -19.93 7.95 0.12
C PRO A 38 -19.14 8.81 1.10
N SER A 39 -17.81 8.69 1.11
CA SER A 39 -16.92 9.38 2.05
C SER A 39 -15.63 9.89 1.40
N LYS A 40 -14.88 10.72 2.12
CA LYS A 40 -13.54 11.15 1.68
C LYS A 40 -12.55 9.98 1.60
N ALA A 41 -12.74 8.97 2.45
CA ALA A 41 -11.90 7.78 2.44
C ALA A 41 -12.04 7.00 1.11
N ASP A 42 -13.27 6.90 0.59
CA ASP A 42 -13.51 6.25 -0.71
C ASP A 42 -12.83 6.99 -1.87
N VAL A 43 -12.93 8.34 -1.89
CA VAL A 43 -12.26 9.15 -2.92
C VAL A 43 -10.74 8.98 -2.85
N VAL A 44 -10.17 9.05 -1.64
CA VAL A 44 -8.72 8.92 -1.43
C VAL A 44 -8.25 7.51 -1.77
N LEU A 45 -9.03 6.49 -1.43
CA LEU A 45 -8.73 5.11 -1.80
C LEU A 45 -8.65 4.95 -3.32
N ASP A 46 -9.63 5.50 -4.06
CA ASP A 46 -9.62 5.46 -5.52
C ASP A 46 -8.38 6.17 -6.10
N GLY A 47 -8.03 7.34 -5.57
CA GLY A 47 -6.84 8.06 -5.97
C GLY A 47 -5.54 7.29 -5.70
N LEU A 48 -5.44 6.62 -4.55
CA LEU A 48 -4.28 5.80 -4.22
C LEU A 48 -4.17 4.56 -5.10
N VAL A 49 -5.29 3.89 -5.41
CA VAL A 49 -5.31 2.74 -6.32
C VAL A 49 -4.84 3.16 -7.70
N GLU A 50 -5.36 4.26 -8.24
CA GLU A 50 -4.95 4.79 -9.56
C GLU A 50 -3.45 5.16 -9.60
N LEU A 51 -2.93 5.76 -8.53
CA LEU A 51 -1.50 6.07 -8.42
C LEU A 51 -0.65 4.80 -8.32
N ALA A 52 -1.14 3.79 -7.60
CA ALA A 52 -0.46 2.52 -7.44
C ALA A 52 -0.32 1.77 -8.76
N ASP A 53 -1.41 1.67 -9.52
CA ASP A 53 -1.43 0.99 -10.82
C ASP A 53 -0.43 1.61 -11.81
N LYS A 54 -0.19 2.92 -11.70
CA LYS A 54 0.79 3.64 -12.53
C LYS A 54 2.24 3.45 -12.08
N ARG A 55 2.51 3.01 -10.84
CA ARG A 55 3.84 3.01 -10.21
C ARG A 55 4.40 1.64 -9.87
N ILE A 56 3.56 0.60 -9.77
CA ILE A 56 4.04 -0.73 -9.37
C ILE A 56 4.63 -1.44 -10.59
N THR A 57 5.95 -1.33 -10.72
CA THR A 57 6.71 -2.30 -11.52
C THR A 57 7.13 -3.42 -10.58
N VAL A 58 6.65 -4.64 -10.81
CA VAL A 58 7.10 -5.82 -10.07
C VAL A 58 8.51 -6.15 -10.54
N PRO A 59 9.55 -6.09 -9.68
CA PRO A 59 10.91 -6.39 -10.08
C PRO A 59 11.06 -7.82 -10.61
N ASP A 60 11.91 -8.00 -11.61
CA ASP A 60 12.33 -9.29 -12.13
C ASP A 60 13.81 -9.23 -12.45
N THR A 61 14.63 -9.41 -11.40
CA THR A 61 16.09 -9.34 -11.46
C THR A 61 16.74 -10.70 -11.73
N GLY A 62 15.93 -11.75 -11.79
CA GLY A 62 16.38 -13.13 -11.96
C GLY A 62 16.74 -13.83 -10.64
N SER A 63 16.54 -13.20 -9.48
CA SER A 63 16.78 -13.82 -8.17
C SER A 63 15.87 -13.29 -7.08
N LEU A 64 15.50 -14.14 -6.12
CA LEU A 64 14.68 -13.74 -4.98
C LEU A 64 15.31 -12.60 -4.15
N PRO A 65 16.62 -12.63 -3.81
CA PRO A 65 17.26 -11.53 -3.10
C PRO A 65 17.17 -10.19 -3.83
N GLY A 66 17.40 -10.20 -5.15
CA GLY A 66 17.33 -9.02 -6.00
C GLY A 66 15.91 -8.46 -6.08
N ASP A 67 14.94 -9.33 -6.35
CA ASP A 67 13.53 -8.97 -6.47
C ASP A 67 12.99 -8.39 -5.15
N LEU A 68 13.24 -9.06 -4.01
CA LEU A 68 12.81 -8.58 -2.69
C LEU A 68 13.47 -7.24 -2.32
N THR A 69 14.78 -7.10 -2.56
CA THR A 69 15.49 -5.86 -2.26
C THR A 69 14.89 -4.68 -3.03
N ALA A 70 14.67 -4.83 -4.33
CA ALA A 70 14.10 -3.79 -5.17
C ALA A 70 12.64 -3.47 -4.78
N PHE A 71 11.84 -4.51 -4.53
CA PHE A 71 10.44 -4.36 -4.12
C PHE A 71 10.30 -3.65 -2.77
N LEU A 72 11.07 -4.05 -1.77
CA LEU A 72 11.01 -3.47 -0.44
C LEU A 72 11.59 -2.04 -0.41
N ALA A 73 12.65 -1.76 -1.17
CA ALA A 73 13.18 -0.40 -1.33
C ALA A 73 12.12 0.55 -1.91
N ALA A 74 11.40 0.12 -2.95
CA ALA A 74 10.31 0.92 -3.53
C ALA A 74 9.15 1.09 -2.55
N THR A 75 8.74 0.02 -1.85
CA THR A 75 7.61 0.01 -0.92
C THR A 75 7.89 0.87 0.33
N PHE A 76 9.12 0.84 0.87
CA PHE A 76 9.47 1.54 2.11
C PHE A 76 9.90 3.00 1.89
N LYS A 77 10.07 3.42 0.65
CA LYS A 77 10.44 4.81 0.31
C LYS A 77 9.29 5.82 0.46
N GLU A 78 8.05 5.38 0.46
CA GLU A 78 6.86 6.25 0.36
C GLU A 78 6.45 6.89 1.69
N ARG A 79 7.38 7.56 2.39
CA ARG A 79 7.11 8.24 3.69
C ARG A 79 6.03 9.32 3.60
N GLY A 80 5.86 9.97 2.44
CA GLY A 80 4.87 11.03 2.26
C GLY A 80 3.40 10.57 2.34
N GLN A 81 3.14 9.29 2.18
CA GLN A 81 1.79 8.71 2.24
C GLN A 81 1.38 8.24 3.64
N ARG A 82 2.28 8.28 4.62
CA ARG A 82 2.01 7.78 5.97
C ARG A 82 0.73 8.34 6.59
N PRO A 83 0.48 9.67 6.64
CA PRO A 83 -0.74 10.21 7.23
C PRO A 83 -2.01 9.74 6.52
N VAL A 84 -1.94 9.56 5.22
CA VAL A 84 -3.05 9.07 4.39
C VAL A 84 -3.34 7.62 4.71
N LEU A 85 -2.34 6.75 4.71
CA LEU A 85 -2.48 5.33 4.98
C LEU A 85 -2.99 5.07 6.41
N ILE A 86 -2.53 5.87 7.40
CA ILE A 86 -3.06 5.82 8.77
C ILE A 86 -4.54 6.20 8.78
N GLY A 87 -4.93 7.28 8.09
CA GLY A 87 -6.31 7.71 8.00
C GLY A 87 -7.23 6.66 7.38
N LEU A 88 -6.82 6.04 6.27
CA LEU A 88 -7.58 4.98 5.63
C LEU A 88 -7.66 3.71 6.49
N MET A 89 -6.58 3.35 7.19
CA MET A 89 -6.60 2.22 8.11
C MET A 89 -7.54 2.49 9.30
N ALA A 90 -7.52 3.70 9.86
CA ALA A 90 -8.44 4.08 10.93
C ALA A 90 -9.91 3.98 10.47
N GLU A 91 -10.23 4.46 9.27
CA GLU A 91 -11.57 4.30 8.69
C GLU A 91 -11.94 2.83 8.50
N ALA A 92 -11.02 2.01 7.97
CA ALA A 92 -11.24 0.58 7.77
C ALA A 92 -11.48 -0.19 9.08
N LEU A 93 -10.90 0.28 10.20
CA LEU A 93 -11.16 -0.32 11.52
C LEU A 93 -12.54 0.04 12.08
N LEU A 94 -13.14 1.14 11.63
CA LEU A 94 -14.41 1.66 12.13
C LEU A 94 -15.60 1.35 11.22
N ASP A 95 -15.38 1.24 9.90
CA ASP A 95 -16.41 0.95 8.89
C ASP A 95 -16.15 -0.39 8.19
N PRO A 96 -16.97 -1.43 8.45
CA PRO A 96 -16.82 -2.72 7.81
C PRO A 96 -17.02 -2.71 6.28
N ALA A 97 -17.81 -1.77 5.74
CA ALA A 97 -18.00 -1.65 4.30
C ALA A 97 -16.73 -1.08 3.65
N PHE A 98 -16.17 -0.02 4.22
CA PHE A 98 -14.90 0.54 3.79
C PHE A 98 -13.73 -0.45 3.98
N ALA A 99 -13.72 -1.21 5.08
CA ALA A 99 -12.71 -2.26 5.33
C ALA A 99 -12.64 -3.28 4.19
N ARG A 100 -13.80 -3.72 3.66
CA ARG A 100 -13.83 -4.62 2.50
C ARG A 100 -13.24 -3.96 1.26
N ALA A 101 -13.67 -2.74 0.93
CA ALA A 101 -13.17 -2.00 -0.22
C ALA A 101 -11.65 -1.75 -0.14
N PHE A 102 -11.15 -1.34 1.02
CA PHE A 102 -9.73 -1.11 1.28
C PHE A 102 -8.90 -2.38 1.11
N ARG A 103 -9.37 -3.49 1.69
CA ARG A 103 -8.72 -4.80 1.56
C ARG A 103 -8.68 -5.28 0.11
N ASP A 104 -9.85 -5.29 -0.56
CA ASP A 104 -9.99 -5.90 -1.88
C ASP A 104 -9.27 -5.09 -2.97
N ARG A 105 -9.30 -3.77 -2.87
CA ARG A 105 -8.79 -2.87 -3.91
C ARG A 105 -7.35 -2.39 -3.67
N PHE A 106 -6.92 -2.30 -2.42
CA PHE A 106 -5.58 -1.80 -2.08
C PHE A 106 -4.67 -2.89 -1.50
N LEU A 107 -5.08 -3.55 -0.41
CA LEU A 107 -4.20 -4.53 0.25
C LEU A 107 -3.92 -5.74 -0.64
N PHE A 108 -4.94 -6.32 -1.27
CA PHE A 108 -4.76 -7.52 -2.09
C PHE A 108 -4.01 -7.26 -3.38
N SER A 109 -4.11 -6.09 -3.99
CA SER A 109 -3.29 -5.73 -5.16
C SER A 109 -1.80 -5.66 -4.80
N ARG A 110 -1.47 -5.11 -3.63
CA ARG A 110 -0.09 -5.07 -3.11
C ARG A 110 0.43 -6.46 -2.77
N ARG A 111 -0.39 -7.29 -2.14
CA ARG A 111 -0.04 -8.70 -1.88
C ARG A 111 0.19 -9.49 -3.15
N ALA A 112 -0.63 -9.28 -4.18
CA ALA A 112 -0.47 -9.96 -5.48
C ALA A 112 0.88 -9.65 -6.14
N ALA A 113 1.38 -8.42 -6.03
CA ALA A 113 2.70 -8.04 -6.54
C ALA A 113 3.83 -8.82 -5.85
N LEU A 114 3.81 -8.91 -4.51
CA LEU A 114 4.78 -9.70 -3.76
C LEU A 114 4.60 -11.21 -4.01
N ARG A 115 3.36 -11.68 -4.12
CA ARG A 115 3.06 -13.08 -4.45
C ARG A 115 3.71 -13.49 -5.78
N GLY A 116 3.62 -12.66 -6.82
CA GLY A 116 4.27 -12.94 -8.11
C GLY A 116 5.80 -13.06 -8.02
N ILE A 117 6.44 -12.30 -7.11
CA ILE A 117 7.88 -12.46 -6.84
C ILE A 117 8.17 -13.82 -6.21
N LEU A 118 7.39 -14.20 -5.19
CA LEU A 118 7.57 -15.48 -4.49
C LEU A 118 7.28 -16.69 -5.39
N ASP A 119 6.25 -16.61 -6.24
CA ASP A 119 5.91 -17.69 -7.18
C ASP A 119 7.04 -17.93 -8.18
N ARG A 120 7.61 -16.86 -8.80
CA ARG A 120 8.78 -16.99 -9.67
C ARG A 120 10.02 -17.57 -8.96
N ALA A 121 10.24 -17.16 -7.72
CA ALA A 121 11.33 -17.68 -6.91
C ALA A 121 11.14 -19.18 -6.60
N ALA A 122 9.92 -19.61 -6.32
CA ALA A 122 9.59 -21.02 -6.13
C ALA A 122 9.81 -21.83 -7.42
N GLU A 123 9.42 -21.30 -8.59
CA GLU A 123 9.68 -21.91 -9.90
C GLU A 123 11.18 -22.08 -10.19
N ARG A 124 12.02 -21.13 -9.72
CA ARG A 124 13.48 -21.21 -9.82
C ARG A 124 14.13 -22.11 -8.77
N GLY A 125 13.35 -22.66 -7.83
CA GLY A 125 13.85 -23.49 -6.73
C GLY A 125 14.60 -22.72 -5.63
N GLU A 126 14.36 -21.41 -5.51
CA GLU A 126 14.98 -20.54 -4.50
C GLU A 126 14.23 -20.55 -3.14
N ILE A 127 13.07 -21.20 -3.09
CA ILE A 127 12.22 -21.29 -1.89
C ILE A 127 12.07 -22.77 -1.53
N ALA A 128 12.38 -23.13 -0.29
CA ALA A 128 12.25 -24.50 0.21
C ALA A 128 10.81 -25.01 0.10
N ALA A 129 10.65 -26.28 -0.24
CA ALA A 129 9.35 -26.93 -0.34
C ALA A 129 8.60 -26.86 1.00
N GLY A 130 7.31 -26.51 0.96
CA GLY A 130 6.48 -26.37 2.16
C GLY A 130 6.53 -24.97 2.82
N THR A 131 7.29 -24.05 2.29
CA THR A 131 7.25 -22.65 2.74
C THR A 131 5.88 -22.04 2.42
N ASP A 132 5.23 -21.46 3.42
CA ASP A 132 3.95 -20.76 3.24
C ASP A 132 4.17 -19.35 2.72
N PRO A 133 3.80 -19.04 1.47
CA PRO A 133 3.98 -17.72 0.90
C PRO A 133 3.05 -16.66 1.54
N GLU A 134 1.89 -17.06 2.08
CA GLU A 134 0.99 -16.14 2.78
C GLU A 134 1.64 -15.62 4.06
N LEU A 135 2.30 -16.51 4.82
CA LEU A 135 3.03 -16.13 6.01
C LEU A 135 4.21 -15.20 5.70
N LEU A 136 4.95 -15.46 4.62
CA LEU A 136 6.02 -14.55 4.18
C LEU A 136 5.49 -13.15 3.86
N MET A 137 4.37 -13.07 3.16
CA MET A 137 3.71 -11.80 2.89
C MET A 137 3.23 -11.11 4.16
N ASP A 138 2.68 -11.86 5.12
CA ASP A 138 2.26 -11.32 6.41
C ASP A 138 3.43 -10.75 7.21
N ILE A 139 4.60 -11.38 7.17
CA ILE A 139 5.82 -10.85 7.80
C ILE A 139 6.21 -9.51 7.15
N VAL A 140 6.24 -9.43 5.83
CA VAL A 140 6.59 -8.20 5.11
C VAL A 140 5.62 -7.06 5.44
N TYR A 141 4.33 -7.31 5.28
CA TYR A 141 3.31 -6.28 5.53
C TYR A 141 3.10 -6.02 7.01
N GLY A 142 3.36 -6.98 7.89
CA GLY A 142 3.38 -6.79 9.33
C GLY A 142 4.44 -5.79 9.76
N VAL A 143 5.67 -5.93 9.26
CA VAL A 143 6.76 -4.95 9.50
C VAL A 143 6.39 -3.58 8.96
N LEU A 144 5.87 -3.52 7.72
CA LEU A 144 5.43 -2.27 7.10
C LEU A 144 4.40 -1.55 7.96
N TRP A 145 3.27 -2.20 8.23
CA TRP A 145 2.15 -1.60 8.94
C TRP A 145 2.49 -1.27 10.40
N TYR A 146 3.22 -2.14 11.09
CA TYR A 146 3.61 -1.90 12.47
C TYR A 146 4.49 -0.65 12.61
N ARG A 147 5.51 -0.50 11.75
CA ARG A 147 6.37 0.70 11.76
C ARG A 147 5.63 1.94 11.24
N LEU A 148 4.80 1.78 10.20
CA LEU A 148 4.04 2.88 9.64
C LEU A 148 3.04 3.46 10.66
N MET A 149 2.34 2.61 11.40
CA MET A 149 1.34 3.06 12.35
C MET A 149 1.93 3.64 13.63
N LEU A 150 2.98 3.01 14.19
CA LEU A 150 3.52 3.40 15.49
C LEU A 150 4.70 4.38 15.42
N ASP A 151 5.36 4.53 14.25
CA ASP A 151 6.52 5.41 14.05
C ASP A 151 7.68 5.18 15.04
N HIS A 152 7.80 3.95 15.56
CA HIS A 152 8.77 3.60 16.59
C HIS A 152 10.15 3.27 16.02
N ALA A 153 10.25 3.04 14.72
CA ALA A 153 11.50 2.70 14.04
C ALA A 153 11.46 3.14 12.56
N PRO A 154 12.60 3.38 11.92
CA PRO A 154 12.68 3.77 10.52
C PRO A 154 12.01 2.76 9.58
N LEU A 155 11.31 3.25 8.58
CA LEU A 155 10.80 2.48 7.44
C LEU A 155 11.51 3.00 6.20
N ASP A 156 12.65 2.40 5.86
CA ASP A 156 13.59 2.87 4.84
C ASP A 156 14.26 1.71 4.08
N GLU A 157 15.15 2.04 3.16
CA GLU A 157 15.88 1.06 2.37
C GLU A 157 16.76 0.13 3.23
N ALA A 158 17.31 0.60 4.35
CA ALA A 158 18.11 -0.25 5.25
C ALA A 158 17.22 -1.34 5.87
N THR A 159 16.05 -0.95 6.36
CA THR A 159 15.04 -1.89 6.86
C THR A 159 14.63 -2.90 5.78
N GLY A 160 14.47 -2.45 4.51
CA GLY A 160 14.15 -3.34 3.40
C GLY A 160 15.25 -4.39 3.16
N ARG A 161 16.51 -3.98 3.18
CA ARG A 161 17.66 -4.91 3.03
C ARG A 161 17.74 -5.90 4.18
N ASP A 162 17.58 -5.44 5.42
CA ASP A 162 17.63 -6.30 6.61
C ASP A 162 16.51 -7.34 6.58
N LEU A 163 15.30 -6.91 6.23
CA LEU A 163 14.15 -7.80 6.09
C LEU A 163 14.35 -8.82 4.95
N THR A 164 14.89 -8.39 3.80
CA THR A 164 15.29 -9.31 2.72
C THR A 164 16.24 -10.38 3.25
N GLY A 165 17.30 -9.98 3.96
CA GLY A 165 18.26 -10.93 4.51
C GLY A 165 17.64 -11.92 5.51
N LEU A 166 16.66 -11.49 6.30
CA LEU A 166 15.90 -12.39 7.19
C LEU A 166 15.04 -13.40 6.41
N LEU A 167 14.30 -12.91 5.41
CA LEU A 167 13.42 -13.75 4.59
C LEU A 167 14.21 -14.80 3.81
N ILE A 168 15.34 -14.41 3.19
CA ILE A 168 16.19 -15.37 2.45
C ILE A 168 16.65 -16.51 3.36
N ARG A 169 17.14 -16.21 4.57
CA ARG A 169 17.55 -17.25 5.54
C ARG A 169 16.39 -18.14 6.01
N ALA A 170 15.17 -17.62 5.98
CA ALA A 170 13.99 -18.39 6.40
C ALA A 170 13.46 -19.35 5.32
N VAL A 171 13.78 -19.08 4.05
CA VAL A 171 13.25 -19.86 2.90
C VAL A 171 14.29 -20.74 2.22
N SER A 172 15.56 -20.67 2.65
CA SER A 172 16.70 -21.47 2.13
C SER A 172 16.71 -22.89 2.66
#